data_8fe400ad8a7bfceaae72cb5f5bd7850c
#
_entry.id   8fe400ad8a7bfceaae72cb5f5bd7850c
#
_cell.length_a   1.000
_cell.length_b   1.000
_cell.length_c   1.000
_cell.angle_alpha   90.00
_cell.angle_beta   90.00
_cell.angle_gamma   90.00
#
_symmetry.space_group_name_H-M   'P 1'
#
loop_
_entity.id
_entity.type
_entity.pdbx_description
1 polymer ?
#
loop_
_entity_poly.entity_id
_entity_poly.type
_entity_poly.pdbx_seq_one_letter_code
_entity_poly.pdbx_strand_id
1 'polypeptide(L)'
;MAGGLGARFGGRTKEMPKGFIEIDGMAMVERSVQKLIAAGFEEIIIGTGHCSEYYDNLAKKYSCIKTVRNDNYANTSSMGTLEVCIPYIEESAFLLESDLLYDSIGLFVLENDSHKNVILASGKTDSKDEVWLETDEKGVLSNVSKDKSKITNLAGELVGISKVSKSFLCKMADYYSATRSENVKIDYETVFCRIAQQEPIYVRKIEYYSWTEIDDESMLERANRLIYPHIKENESLRNVRREVLLNPGPSTTTDSVKYAQIVPDICPRELEFGNLMEDVANGLTEVVADTKDYTTVMFGCSGTGADEAMVSSCVPPNGKLLVVDNGSYGARLAKIAEVYHIDMDVFKSSTYEPIDLVALEKQMQNGKYTTFAIVYHETTTGLLNPLEIICPMAKKYGMTTICDIVSAYGGMPINLAELQIDFATSTSNKHIGGMAGVGFVVCRTSELLKQKDWPMRNYYLNLYDQYQYFL
;
A
#
# COMPACT_ATOMS: atom_id res chain seq x y z
N MET A 1 -4.26 3.84 -24.85
CA MET A 1 -5.07 3.96 -26.08
C MET A 1 -4.16 4.34 -27.24
N ALA A 2 -4.20 3.60 -28.38
CA ALA A 2 -3.18 3.65 -29.43
C ALA A 2 -3.79 3.66 -30.87
N GLY A 3 -5.02 4.17 -31.01
CA GLY A 3 -5.77 4.16 -32.28
C GLY A 3 -5.52 5.34 -33.23
N GLY A 4 -4.78 6.36 -32.80
CA GLY A 4 -4.62 7.64 -33.50
C GLY A 4 -3.76 7.57 -34.77
N LEU A 5 -4.05 8.44 -35.75
CA LEU A 5 -3.33 8.53 -37.03
C LEU A 5 -1.95 9.22 -36.96
N GLY A 6 -1.66 9.96 -35.88
CA GLY A 6 -0.40 10.67 -35.68
C GLY A 6 -0.09 11.77 -36.74
N ALA A 7 -1.11 12.40 -37.31
CA ALA A 7 -0.99 13.26 -38.50
C ALA A 7 -0.03 14.45 -38.37
N ARG A 8 0.25 14.93 -37.14
CA ARG A 8 1.11 16.11 -36.88
C ARG A 8 2.62 15.80 -37.07
N PHE A 9 3.04 14.54 -36.96
CA PHE A 9 4.43 14.13 -37.18
C PHE A 9 4.84 13.95 -38.66
N GLY A 10 3.89 14.14 -39.58
CA GLY A 10 4.15 14.10 -41.02
C GLY A 10 4.66 12.73 -41.52
N GLY A 11 5.89 12.68 -42.08
CA GLY A 11 6.40 11.49 -42.76
C GLY A 11 6.69 10.29 -41.84
N ARG A 12 7.12 10.50 -40.58
CA ARG A 12 7.50 9.42 -39.64
C ARG A 12 6.34 8.51 -39.25
N THR A 13 5.16 9.09 -39.03
CA THR A 13 4.01 8.34 -38.52
C THR A 13 3.11 7.77 -39.64
N LYS A 14 3.52 7.90 -40.90
CA LYS A 14 2.83 7.22 -42.00
C LYS A 14 2.98 5.70 -41.94
N GLU A 15 4.15 5.22 -41.56
CA GLU A 15 4.51 3.81 -41.54
C GLU A 15 4.74 3.24 -40.11
N MET A 16 4.70 4.09 -39.09
CA MET A 16 4.94 3.72 -37.69
C MET A 16 4.01 4.50 -36.76
N PRO A 17 3.34 3.85 -35.79
CA PRO A 17 2.44 4.58 -34.87
C PRO A 17 3.26 5.43 -33.89
N LYS A 18 2.69 6.57 -33.42
CA LYS A 18 3.32 7.51 -32.48
C LYS A 18 3.96 6.86 -31.25
N GLY A 19 3.28 5.89 -30.65
CA GLY A 19 3.76 5.18 -29.47
C GLY A 19 5.09 4.45 -29.66
N PHE A 20 5.53 4.23 -30.92
CA PHE A 20 6.81 3.61 -31.26
C PHE A 20 7.92 4.63 -31.54
N ILE A 21 7.69 5.91 -31.35
CA ILE A 21 8.78 6.91 -31.32
C ILE A 21 9.68 6.59 -30.12
N GLU A 22 10.98 6.53 -30.41
CA GLU A 22 11.97 6.13 -29.41
C GLU A 22 12.53 7.33 -28.66
N ILE A 23 12.67 7.15 -27.34
CA ILE A 23 13.38 8.02 -26.42
C ILE A 23 14.48 7.17 -25.75
N ASP A 24 15.75 7.57 -25.90
CA ASP A 24 16.90 6.83 -25.35
C ASP A 24 16.88 5.32 -25.77
N GLY A 25 16.61 5.08 -27.07
CA GLY A 25 16.63 3.73 -27.68
C GLY A 25 15.47 2.80 -27.29
N MET A 26 14.39 3.34 -26.70
CA MET A 26 13.20 2.55 -26.34
C MET A 26 11.92 3.27 -26.77
N ALA A 27 10.99 2.54 -27.40
CA ALA A 27 9.69 3.07 -27.78
C ALA A 27 8.87 3.53 -26.55
N MET A 28 8.14 4.63 -26.66
CA MET A 28 7.32 5.17 -25.55
C MET A 28 6.32 4.15 -25.03
N VAL A 29 5.59 3.48 -25.91
CA VAL A 29 4.62 2.45 -25.52
C VAL A 29 5.28 1.28 -24.81
N GLU A 30 6.46 0.85 -25.25
CA GLU A 30 7.20 -0.22 -24.59
C GLU A 30 7.68 0.20 -23.21
N ARG A 31 8.14 1.45 -23.07
CA ARG A 31 8.48 2.05 -21.78
C ARG A 31 7.27 2.08 -20.82
N SER A 32 6.09 2.45 -21.31
CA SER A 32 4.86 2.41 -20.54
C SER A 32 4.50 0.99 -20.10
N VAL A 33 4.62 0.01 -21.01
CA VAL A 33 4.40 -1.41 -20.69
C VAL A 33 5.32 -1.88 -19.55
N GLN A 34 6.62 -1.56 -19.64
CA GLN A 34 7.56 -1.94 -18.58
C GLN A 34 7.25 -1.28 -17.23
N LYS A 35 6.80 -0.01 -17.23
CA LYS A 35 6.37 0.69 -16.03
C LYS A 35 5.11 0.07 -15.40
N LEU A 36 4.15 -0.30 -16.23
CA LEU A 36 2.92 -0.97 -15.77
C LEU A 36 3.23 -2.36 -15.18
N ILE A 37 4.07 -3.16 -15.85
CA ILE A 37 4.54 -4.46 -15.31
C ILE A 37 5.27 -4.26 -13.97
N ALA A 38 6.15 -3.27 -13.88
CA ALA A 38 6.89 -2.95 -12.65
C ALA A 38 5.96 -2.46 -11.52
N ALA A 39 4.83 -1.82 -11.85
CA ALA A 39 3.79 -1.42 -10.92
C ALA A 39 2.84 -2.56 -10.53
N GLY A 40 2.98 -3.77 -11.10
CA GLY A 40 2.19 -4.94 -10.73
C GLY A 40 0.94 -5.20 -11.57
N PHE A 41 0.76 -4.50 -12.68
CA PHE A 41 -0.37 -4.76 -13.59
C PHE A 41 -0.15 -6.10 -14.33
N GLU A 42 -1.11 -7.01 -14.20
CA GLU A 42 -1.05 -8.37 -14.75
C GLU A 42 -1.59 -8.44 -16.18
N GLU A 43 -2.49 -7.54 -16.58
CA GLU A 43 -3.09 -7.48 -17.92
C GLU A 43 -3.01 -6.05 -18.48
N ILE A 44 -2.58 -5.93 -19.74
CA ILE A 44 -2.49 -4.67 -20.47
C ILE A 44 -3.27 -4.80 -21.77
N ILE A 45 -4.35 -4.03 -21.91
CA ILE A 45 -5.16 -3.99 -23.11
C ILE A 45 -4.73 -2.79 -23.96
N ILE A 46 -4.26 -3.04 -25.19
CA ILE A 46 -3.91 -1.96 -26.11
C ILE A 46 -4.98 -1.84 -27.17
N GLY A 47 -5.76 -0.75 -27.11
CA GLY A 47 -6.70 -0.39 -28.16
C GLY A 47 -5.96 0.19 -29.37
N THR A 48 -5.97 -0.53 -30.49
CA THR A 48 -5.17 -0.22 -31.69
C THR A 48 -6.02 0.30 -32.86
N GLY A 49 -5.35 0.88 -33.85
CA GLY A 49 -5.98 1.35 -35.08
C GLY A 49 -4.96 1.40 -36.24
N HIS A 50 -4.35 2.57 -36.46
CA HIS A 50 -3.29 2.76 -37.44
C HIS A 50 -2.05 1.93 -37.11
N CYS A 51 -1.48 1.21 -38.10
CA CYS A 51 -0.30 0.38 -37.98
C CYS A 51 -0.36 -0.61 -36.78
N SER A 52 -1.51 -1.31 -36.62
CA SER A 52 -1.76 -2.23 -35.49
C SER A 52 -0.73 -3.35 -35.37
N GLU A 53 -0.08 -3.74 -36.46
CA GLU A 53 0.96 -4.79 -36.53
C GLU A 53 2.15 -4.53 -35.59
N TYR A 54 2.47 -3.28 -35.31
CA TYR A 54 3.53 -2.93 -34.34
C TYR A 54 3.15 -3.36 -32.94
N TYR A 55 1.89 -3.11 -32.54
CA TYR A 55 1.37 -3.50 -31.22
C TYR A 55 1.19 -5.02 -31.10
N ASP A 56 0.78 -5.69 -32.19
CA ASP A 56 0.69 -7.15 -32.23
C ASP A 56 2.07 -7.81 -32.08
N ASN A 57 3.12 -7.20 -32.61
CA ASN A 57 4.49 -7.65 -32.39
C ASN A 57 4.96 -7.39 -30.95
N LEU A 58 4.58 -6.28 -30.33
CA LEU A 58 4.85 -6.00 -28.92
C LEU A 58 4.15 -7.02 -28.01
N ALA A 59 2.91 -7.40 -28.33
CA ALA A 59 2.17 -8.44 -27.61
C ALA A 59 2.82 -9.83 -27.65
N LYS A 60 3.56 -10.15 -28.74
CA LYS A 60 4.37 -11.38 -28.78
C LYS A 60 5.57 -11.36 -27.82
N LYS A 61 6.08 -10.17 -27.49
CA LYS A 61 7.20 -9.99 -26.57
C LYS A 61 6.77 -10.01 -25.10
N TYR A 62 5.55 -9.54 -24.81
CA TYR A 62 5.02 -9.42 -23.46
C TYR A 62 3.66 -10.15 -23.35
N SER A 63 3.64 -11.31 -22.69
CA SER A 63 2.45 -12.18 -22.60
C SER A 63 1.27 -11.55 -21.86
N CYS A 64 1.49 -10.49 -21.07
CA CYS A 64 0.45 -9.71 -20.39
C CYS A 64 -0.30 -8.75 -21.34
N ILE A 65 0.12 -8.59 -22.59
CA ILE A 65 -0.49 -7.65 -23.54
C ILE A 65 -1.54 -8.37 -24.38
N LYS A 66 -2.72 -7.73 -24.48
CA LYS A 66 -3.80 -8.06 -25.40
C LYS A 66 -4.07 -6.87 -26.30
N THR A 67 -4.04 -7.08 -27.62
CA THR A 67 -4.42 -6.03 -28.58
C THR A 67 -5.91 -6.14 -28.95
N VAL A 68 -6.58 -5.00 -29.03
CA VAL A 68 -7.98 -4.90 -29.46
C VAL A 68 -8.07 -3.82 -30.54
N ARG A 69 -8.47 -4.22 -31.76
CA ARG A 69 -8.49 -3.31 -32.88
C ARG A 69 -9.81 -2.56 -32.99
N ASN A 70 -9.72 -1.26 -33.15
CA ASN A 70 -10.83 -0.42 -33.59
C ASN A 70 -10.79 -0.31 -35.12
N ASP A 71 -11.59 -1.09 -35.83
CA ASP A 71 -11.61 -1.09 -37.28
C ASP A 71 -12.11 0.24 -37.89
N ASN A 72 -12.82 1.02 -37.08
CA ASN A 72 -13.33 2.35 -37.50
C ASN A 72 -12.44 3.52 -37.02
N TYR A 73 -11.20 3.26 -36.65
CA TYR A 73 -10.28 4.25 -36.05
C TYR A 73 -10.16 5.55 -36.86
N ALA A 74 -10.23 5.49 -38.19
CA ALA A 74 -10.10 6.65 -39.08
C ALA A 74 -11.30 7.63 -38.98
N ASN A 75 -12.45 7.14 -38.55
CA ASN A 75 -13.69 7.93 -38.47
C ASN A 75 -14.12 8.23 -37.03
N THR A 76 -13.48 7.64 -36.03
CA THR A 76 -13.73 7.83 -34.58
C THR A 76 -12.59 8.59 -33.92
N SER A 77 -12.74 8.94 -32.65
CA SER A 77 -11.68 9.49 -31.83
C SER A 77 -11.30 8.52 -30.69
N SER A 78 -10.65 9.01 -29.62
CA SER A 78 -10.17 8.24 -28.48
C SER A 78 -11.29 7.45 -27.78
N MET A 79 -12.50 8.01 -27.67
CA MET A 79 -13.65 7.30 -27.11
C MET A 79 -14.06 6.07 -27.92
N GLY A 80 -14.02 6.14 -29.26
CA GLY A 80 -14.32 4.98 -30.11
C GLY A 80 -13.32 3.86 -29.97
N THR A 81 -12.06 4.17 -29.71
CA THR A 81 -11.03 3.17 -29.40
C THR A 81 -11.20 2.60 -27.99
N LEU A 82 -11.61 3.41 -27.01
CA LEU A 82 -11.93 2.95 -25.67
C LEU A 82 -13.14 2.01 -25.65
N GLU A 83 -14.20 2.35 -26.40
CA GLU A 83 -15.43 1.55 -26.47
C GLU A 83 -15.14 0.08 -26.81
N VAL A 84 -14.31 -0.18 -27.82
CA VAL A 84 -13.99 -1.57 -28.23
C VAL A 84 -13.14 -2.32 -27.19
N CYS A 85 -12.46 -1.61 -26.28
CA CYS A 85 -11.66 -2.21 -25.21
C CYS A 85 -12.49 -2.55 -23.96
N ILE A 86 -13.55 -1.80 -23.67
CA ILE A 86 -14.35 -1.93 -22.43
C ILE A 86 -14.88 -3.35 -22.19
N PRO A 87 -15.31 -4.15 -23.18
CA PRO A 87 -15.77 -5.53 -22.98
C PRO A 87 -14.72 -6.47 -22.37
N TYR A 88 -13.44 -6.13 -22.52
CA TYR A 88 -12.31 -6.95 -22.04
C TYR A 88 -11.80 -6.51 -20.67
N ILE A 89 -12.31 -5.43 -20.10
CA ILE A 89 -11.97 -4.93 -18.78
C ILE A 89 -12.94 -5.54 -17.77
N GLU A 90 -12.43 -6.30 -16.79
CA GLU A 90 -13.28 -7.02 -15.84
C GLU A 90 -13.68 -6.16 -14.64
N GLU A 91 -12.75 -5.41 -14.06
CA GLU A 91 -12.96 -4.63 -12.83
C GLU A 91 -12.71 -3.13 -13.06
N SER A 92 -11.60 -2.63 -12.57
CA SER A 92 -11.13 -1.26 -12.76
C SER A 92 -9.95 -1.25 -13.71
N ALA A 93 -9.70 -0.12 -14.36
CA ALA A 93 -8.56 0.01 -15.26
C ALA A 93 -7.85 1.35 -15.10
N PHE A 94 -6.57 1.36 -15.41
CA PHE A 94 -5.85 2.58 -15.74
C PHE A 94 -5.97 2.85 -17.24
N LEU A 95 -6.42 4.05 -17.59
CA LEU A 95 -6.43 4.52 -18.96
C LEU A 95 -5.17 5.35 -19.20
N LEU A 96 -4.41 5.02 -20.24
CA LEU A 96 -3.21 5.74 -20.64
C LEU A 96 -3.23 6.02 -22.15
N GLU A 97 -2.71 7.16 -22.55
CA GLU A 97 -2.41 7.44 -23.94
C GLU A 97 -1.06 6.82 -24.35
N SER A 98 -0.92 6.46 -25.62
CA SER A 98 0.24 5.67 -26.09
C SER A 98 1.49 6.51 -26.37
N ASP A 99 1.34 7.81 -26.46
CA ASP A 99 2.35 8.82 -26.81
C ASP A 99 2.83 9.64 -25.60
N LEU A 100 2.59 9.12 -24.40
CA LEU A 100 3.03 9.73 -23.15
C LEU A 100 4.45 9.27 -22.77
N LEU A 101 5.27 10.25 -22.42
CA LEU A 101 6.48 10.09 -21.66
C LEU A 101 6.22 10.64 -20.26
N TYR A 102 6.31 9.81 -19.21
CA TYR A 102 5.89 10.19 -17.87
C TYR A 102 6.72 9.51 -16.78
N ASP A 103 6.80 10.16 -15.61
CA ASP A 103 7.38 9.62 -14.40
C ASP A 103 6.43 8.59 -13.76
N SER A 104 6.96 7.42 -13.35
CA SER A 104 6.17 6.32 -12.78
C SER A 104 5.45 6.67 -11.46
N ILE A 105 5.83 7.75 -10.76
CA ILE A 105 5.16 8.18 -9.53
C ILE A 105 3.67 8.47 -9.74
N GLY A 106 3.26 8.88 -10.94
CA GLY A 106 1.86 9.12 -11.28
C GLY A 106 1.00 7.87 -11.17
N LEU A 107 1.53 6.70 -11.58
CA LEU A 107 0.82 5.42 -11.43
C LEU A 107 0.60 5.10 -9.95
N PHE A 108 1.65 5.25 -9.14
CA PHE A 108 1.59 5.00 -7.71
C PHE A 108 0.58 5.91 -6.99
N VAL A 109 0.57 7.20 -7.32
CA VAL A 109 -0.36 8.17 -6.71
C VAL A 109 -1.82 7.81 -7.02
N LEU A 110 -2.12 7.39 -8.25
CA LEU A 110 -3.47 6.97 -8.62
C LEU A 110 -3.86 5.63 -8.01
N GLU A 111 -2.94 4.68 -7.91
CA GLU A 111 -3.19 3.37 -7.31
C GLU A 111 -3.60 3.50 -5.85
N ASN A 112 -2.89 4.34 -5.09
CA ASN A 112 -3.11 4.56 -3.66
C ASN A 112 -4.18 5.63 -3.35
N ASP A 113 -4.81 6.23 -4.36
CA ASP A 113 -5.93 7.13 -4.12
C ASP A 113 -7.17 6.33 -3.70
N SER A 114 -7.83 6.76 -2.63
CA SER A 114 -9.01 6.10 -2.06
C SER A 114 -10.25 6.14 -2.97
N HIS A 115 -10.29 7.06 -3.96
CA HIS A 115 -11.40 7.17 -4.88
C HIS A 115 -11.30 6.12 -6.00
N LYS A 116 -12.47 5.62 -6.43
CA LYS A 116 -12.55 4.62 -7.51
C LYS A 116 -12.24 5.20 -8.88
N ASN A 117 -12.55 6.48 -9.09
CA ASN A 117 -12.34 7.17 -10.36
C ASN A 117 -11.51 8.43 -10.10
N VAL A 118 -10.32 8.52 -10.70
CA VAL A 118 -9.36 9.60 -10.48
C VAL A 118 -8.61 9.91 -11.77
N ILE A 119 -8.47 11.19 -12.08
CA ILE A 119 -7.67 11.72 -13.19
C ILE A 119 -6.38 12.30 -12.62
N LEU A 120 -5.24 11.95 -13.22
CA LEU A 120 -3.97 12.59 -12.91
C LEU A 120 -3.89 13.95 -13.62
N ALA A 121 -3.57 14.97 -12.83
CA ALA A 121 -3.28 16.31 -13.31
C ALA A 121 -1.85 16.72 -12.94
N SER A 122 -1.30 17.65 -13.69
CA SER A 122 -0.02 18.31 -13.36
C SER A 122 -0.17 19.81 -13.16
N GLY A 123 0.90 20.46 -12.71
CA GLY A 123 1.08 21.88 -12.92
C GLY A 123 1.22 22.20 -14.41
N LYS A 124 1.28 23.50 -14.75
CA LYS A 124 1.41 23.94 -16.13
C LYS A 124 2.74 23.49 -16.75
N THR A 125 2.68 22.87 -17.95
CA THR A 125 3.88 22.36 -18.65
C THR A 125 4.44 23.31 -19.69
N ASP A 126 3.69 24.34 -20.12
CA ASP A 126 4.01 25.23 -21.24
C ASP A 126 4.26 24.46 -22.57
N SER A 127 3.50 23.35 -22.78
CA SER A 127 3.60 22.51 -23.98
C SER A 127 3.00 23.16 -25.23
N LYS A 128 2.08 24.14 -25.06
CA LYS A 128 1.24 24.79 -26.08
C LYS A 128 0.09 23.92 -26.62
N ASP A 129 -0.14 22.75 -26.05
CA ASP A 129 -1.31 21.89 -26.35
C ASP A 129 -2.02 21.44 -25.05
N GLU A 130 -1.94 22.28 -24.02
CA GLU A 130 -2.48 21.99 -22.70
C GLU A 130 -3.99 21.76 -22.73
N VAL A 131 -4.43 20.72 -22.04
CA VAL A 131 -5.83 20.43 -21.73
C VAL A 131 -6.08 20.74 -20.26
N TRP A 132 -6.90 21.76 -20.00
CA TRP A 132 -7.15 22.26 -18.65
C TRP A 132 -8.33 21.55 -18.00
N LEU A 133 -8.16 21.19 -16.74
CA LEU A 133 -9.18 20.56 -15.91
C LEU A 133 -9.76 21.57 -14.91
N GLU A 134 -11.06 21.55 -14.75
CA GLU A 134 -11.81 22.31 -13.74
C GLU A 134 -12.50 21.35 -12.78
N THR A 135 -12.52 21.67 -11.50
CA THR A 135 -13.24 20.90 -10.49
C THR A 135 -14.25 21.76 -9.74
N ASP A 136 -15.22 21.11 -9.16
CA ASP A 136 -16.09 21.71 -8.15
C ASP A 136 -15.35 21.85 -6.79
N GLU A 137 -16.06 22.38 -5.78
CA GLU A 137 -15.53 22.57 -4.42
C GLU A 137 -15.15 21.27 -3.72
N LYS A 138 -15.63 20.12 -4.22
CA LYS A 138 -15.33 18.78 -3.68
C LYS A 138 -14.19 18.08 -4.42
N GLY A 139 -13.58 18.73 -5.41
CA GLY A 139 -12.52 18.15 -6.23
C GLY A 139 -13.03 17.21 -7.34
N VAL A 140 -14.33 17.20 -7.63
CA VAL A 140 -14.91 16.41 -8.72
C VAL A 140 -14.78 17.17 -10.02
N LEU A 141 -14.40 16.48 -11.11
CA LEU A 141 -14.27 17.06 -12.45
C LEU A 141 -15.60 17.68 -12.90
N SER A 142 -15.57 18.96 -13.28
CA SER A 142 -16.72 19.71 -13.78
C SER A 142 -16.59 20.12 -15.25
N ASN A 143 -15.35 20.38 -15.71
CA ASN A 143 -15.11 20.83 -17.09
C ASN A 143 -13.71 20.44 -17.58
N VAL A 144 -13.58 20.27 -18.91
CA VAL A 144 -12.30 20.04 -19.61
C VAL A 144 -12.27 20.96 -20.82
N SER A 145 -11.17 21.70 -21.02
CA SER A 145 -11.05 22.60 -22.18
C SER A 145 -9.60 22.87 -22.56
N LYS A 146 -9.31 22.92 -23.86
CA LYS A 146 -8.05 23.46 -24.39
C LYS A 146 -8.03 25.00 -24.30
N ASP A 147 -9.15 25.66 -24.19
CA ASP A 147 -9.26 27.10 -23.99
C ASP A 147 -9.32 27.42 -22.49
N LYS A 148 -8.21 27.90 -21.95
CA LYS A 148 -8.07 28.25 -20.52
C LYS A 148 -9.08 29.33 -20.08
N SER A 149 -9.55 30.19 -20.98
CA SER A 149 -10.54 31.23 -20.65
C SER A 149 -11.91 30.66 -20.27
N LYS A 150 -12.17 29.39 -20.59
CA LYS A 150 -13.40 28.66 -20.25
C LYS A 150 -13.32 27.91 -18.92
N ILE A 151 -12.19 28.02 -18.21
CA ILE A 151 -11.92 27.37 -16.92
C ILE A 151 -11.96 28.43 -15.83
N THR A 152 -12.83 28.23 -14.85
CA THR A 152 -13.00 29.16 -13.71
C THR A 152 -12.21 28.70 -12.50
N ASN A 153 -12.36 27.43 -12.12
CA ASN A 153 -11.64 26.82 -11.00
C ASN A 153 -10.62 25.81 -11.50
N LEU A 154 -9.41 26.30 -11.82
CA LEU A 154 -8.35 25.51 -12.44
C LEU A 154 -7.78 24.46 -11.45
N ALA A 155 -8.02 23.19 -11.75
CA ALA A 155 -7.44 22.06 -11.00
C ALA A 155 -6.04 21.66 -11.47
N GLY A 156 -5.76 21.74 -12.77
CA GLY A 156 -4.45 21.41 -13.35
C GLY A 156 -4.53 21.16 -14.84
N GLU A 157 -3.42 20.66 -15.40
CA GLU A 157 -3.31 20.20 -16.78
C GLU A 157 -3.49 18.68 -16.83
N LEU A 158 -4.31 18.18 -17.79
CA LEU A 158 -4.55 16.75 -17.98
C LEU A 158 -3.26 16.04 -18.41
N VAL A 159 -2.92 14.96 -17.72
CA VAL A 159 -1.72 14.15 -18.02
C VAL A 159 -2.02 13.02 -19.03
N GLY A 160 -3.29 12.63 -19.18
CA GLY A 160 -3.68 11.47 -20.02
C GLY A 160 -3.51 10.13 -19.29
N ILE A 161 -3.46 10.14 -17.95
CA ILE A 161 -3.45 8.95 -17.09
C ILE A 161 -4.61 9.04 -16.11
N SER A 162 -5.46 8.00 -16.04
CA SER A 162 -6.63 7.99 -15.17
C SER A 162 -6.90 6.58 -14.63
N LYS A 163 -7.36 6.48 -13.37
CA LYS A 163 -7.92 5.26 -12.77
C LYS A 163 -9.42 5.34 -12.85
N VAL A 164 -10.08 4.33 -13.42
CA VAL A 164 -11.54 4.30 -13.59
C VAL A 164 -12.12 2.94 -13.27
N SER A 165 -13.30 2.93 -12.64
CA SER A 165 -14.05 1.72 -12.33
C SER A 165 -14.75 1.15 -13.55
N LYS A 166 -15.06 -0.15 -13.54
CA LYS A 166 -15.88 -0.80 -14.58
C LYS A 166 -17.24 -0.12 -14.74
N SER A 167 -17.88 0.28 -13.63
CA SER A 167 -19.16 1.00 -13.64
C SER A 167 -19.05 2.29 -14.46
N PHE A 168 -18.01 3.07 -14.20
CA PHE A 168 -17.76 4.34 -14.90
C PHE A 168 -17.54 4.09 -16.41
N LEU A 169 -16.73 3.10 -16.77
CA LEU A 169 -16.46 2.71 -18.16
C LEU A 169 -17.73 2.26 -18.91
N CYS A 170 -18.60 1.47 -18.26
CA CYS A 170 -19.87 1.07 -18.88
C CYS A 170 -20.77 2.28 -19.16
N LYS A 171 -20.88 3.23 -18.24
CA LYS A 171 -21.65 4.46 -18.46
C LYS A 171 -21.07 5.32 -19.59
N MET A 172 -19.73 5.35 -19.74
CA MET A 172 -19.09 6.03 -20.87
C MET A 172 -19.48 5.36 -22.20
N ALA A 173 -19.46 4.03 -22.28
CA ALA A 173 -19.85 3.28 -23.46
C ALA A 173 -21.34 3.51 -23.79
N ASP A 174 -22.24 3.47 -22.82
CA ASP A 174 -23.67 3.73 -22.98
C ASP A 174 -23.93 5.15 -23.50
N TYR A 175 -23.26 6.15 -22.91
CA TYR A 175 -23.34 7.54 -23.37
C TYR A 175 -22.87 7.68 -24.81
N TYR A 176 -21.70 7.11 -25.14
CA TYR A 176 -21.17 7.17 -26.49
C TYR A 176 -22.08 6.47 -27.52
N SER A 177 -22.58 5.29 -27.20
CA SER A 177 -23.54 4.55 -28.05
C SER A 177 -24.81 5.35 -28.32
N ALA A 178 -25.30 6.08 -27.32
CA ALA A 178 -26.51 6.93 -27.46
C ALA A 178 -26.28 8.22 -28.29
N THR A 179 -25.05 8.78 -28.25
CA THR A 179 -24.74 10.10 -28.82
C THR A 179 -23.87 10.09 -30.07
N ARG A 180 -23.27 8.94 -30.42
CA ARG A 180 -22.30 8.82 -31.53
C ARG A 180 -22.87 9.21 -32.91
N SER A 181 -24.18 9.11 -33.10
CA SER A 181 -24.82 9.61 -34.32
C SER A 181 -24.70 11.12 -34.52
N GLU A 182 -24.56 11.85 -33.41
CA GLU A 182 -24.42 13.31 -33.40
C GLU A 182 -22.94 13.74 -33.30
N ASN A 183 -22.13 12.97 -32.59
CA ASN A 183 -20.72 13.28 -32.36
C ASN A 183 -19.84 12.01 -32.30
N VAL A 184 -19.55 11.41 -33.46
CA VAL A 184 -18.73 10.20 -33.57
C VAL A 184 -17.26 10.43 -33.18
N LYS A 185 -16.77 11.67 -33.26
CA LYS A 185 -15.39 12.09 -32.97
C LYS A 185 -15.25 12.75 -31.58
N ILE A 186 -15.99 12.28 -30.60
CA ILE A 186 -15.83 12.74 -29.21
C ILE A 186 -14.62 12.10 -28.58
N ASP A 187 -13.85 12.87 -27.81
CA ASP A 187 -12.73 12.40 -27.04
C ASP A 187 -13.19 11.91 -25.65
N TYR A 188 -12.47 10.91 -25.10
CA TYR A 188 -12.88 10.25 -23.85
C TYR A 188 -12.91 11.20 -22.65
N GLU A 189 -12.01 12.19 -22.60
CA GLU A 189 -11.95 13.19 -21.54
C GLU A 189 -13.19 14.10 -21.53
N THR A 190 -13.77 14.37 -22.69
CA THR A 190 -15.06 15.08 -22.79
C THR A 190 -16.20 14.23 -22.22
N VAL A 191 -16.16 12.91 -22.44
CA VAL A 191 -17.13 11.98 -21.88
C VAL A 191 -16.99 11.89 -20.36
N PHE A 192 -15.79 11.97 -19.80
CA PHE A 192 -15.58 12.04 -18.34
C PHE A 192 -16.44 13.13 -17.69
N CYS A 193 -16.46 14.35 -18.24
CA CYS A 193 -17.29 15.45 -17.72
C CYS A 193 -18.78 15.11 -17.72
N ARG A 194 -19.25 14.37 -18.71
CA ARG A 194 -20.67 14.00 -18.82
C ARG A 194 -21.04 12.94 -17.79
N ILE A 195 -20.17 11.97 -17.57
CA ILE A 195 -20.40 10.89 -16.62
C ILE A 195 -20.14 11.34 -15.18
N ALA A 196 -19.23 12.30 -14.95
CA ALA A 196 -18.93 12.85 -13.62
C ALA A 196 -20.17 13.37 -12.86
N GLN A 197 -21.21 13.78 -13.60
CA GLN A 197 -22.50 14.21 -13.03
C GLN A 197 -23.33 13.05 -12.44
N GLN A 198 -23.08 11.81 -12.88
CA GLN A 198 -23.78 10.59 -12.45
C GLN A 198 -22.93 9.73 -11.50
N GLU A 199 -21.63 9.72 -11.71
CA GLU A 199 -20.65 9.01 -10.93
C GLU A 199 -19.38 9.89 -10.85
N PRO A 200 -18.98 10.35 -9.65
CA PRO A 200 -17.88 11.31 -9.52
C PRO A 200 -16.54 10.72 -9.99
N ILE A 201 -15.77 11.57 -10.68
CA ILE A 201 -14.36 11.35 -10.97
C ILE A 201 -13.57 12.54 -10.43
N TYR A 202 -12.58 12.25 -9.61
CA TYR A 202 -11.79 13.25 -8.87
C TYR A 202 -10.53 13.62 -9.65
N VAL A 203 -9.97 14.79 -9.38
CA VAL A 203 -8.72 15.24 -9.97
C VAL A 203 -7.63 15.19 -8.89
N ARG A 204 -6.56 14.43 -9.15
CA ARG A 204 -5.37 14.38 -8.31
C ARG A 204 -4.22 15.08 -8.99
N LYS A 205 -3.74 16.18 -8.42
CA LYS A 205 -2.67 17.00 -8.99
C LYS A 205 -1.32 16.66 -8.37
N ILE A 206 -0.30 16.53 -9.23
CA ILE A 206 1.12 16.56 -8.84
C ILE A 206 1.73 17.83 -9.46
N GLU A 207 2.07 18.83 -8.64
CA GLU A 207 2.42 20.17 -9.10
C GLU A 207 3.64 20.19 -10.05
N TYR A 208 4.70 19.46 -9.73
CA TYR A 208 5.96 19.39 -10.50
C TYR A 208 6.13 18.03 -11.17
N TYR A 209 5.06 17.49 -11.75
CA TYR A 209 5.10 16.19 -12.39
C TYR A 209 5.91 16.24 -13.69
N SER A 210 6.86 15.33 -13.83
CA SER A 210 7.68 15.19 -15.03
C SER A 210 7.00 14.31 -16.06
N TRP A 211 6.43 14.92 -17.07
CA TRP A 211 5.73 14.23 -18.16
C TRP A 211 5.66 15.10 -19.41
N THR A 212 5.36 14.51 -20.54
CA THR A 212 4.97 15.19 -21.77
C THR A 212 4.27 14.25 -22.73
N GLU A 213 3.33 14.75 -23.50
CA GLU A 213 2.85 14.16 -24.73
C GLU A 213 3.82 14.51 -25.86
N ILE A 214 3.91 13.66 -26.89
CA ILE A 214 4.82 13.87 -28.00
C ILE A 214 4.06 13.85 -29.31
N ASP A 215 3.71 15.03 -29.82
CA ASP A 215 2.87 15.24 -30.99
C ASP A 215 3.63 15.70 -32.21
N ASP A 216 4.81 16.28 -32.05
CA ASP A 216 5.66 16.80 -33.12
C ASP A 216 7.15 16.72 -32.79
N GLU A 217 8.02 17.09 -33.74
CA GLU A 217 9.47 17.07 -33.60
C GLU A 217 9.98 18.03 -32.51
N SER A 218 9.31 19.14 -32.26
CA SER A 218 9.73 20.12 -31.24
C SER A 218 9.46 19.58 -29.83
N MET A 219 8.33 18.87 -29.67
CA MET A 219 8.01 18.15 -28.42
C MET A 219 8.96 16.99 -28.21
N LEU A 220 9.32 16.26 -29.25
CA LEU A 220 10.32 15.19 -29.18
C LEU A 220 11.71 15.70 -28.75
N GLU A 221 12.15 16.84 -29.31
CA GLU A 221 13.41 17.48 -28.89
C GLU A 221 13.35 17.91 -27.42
N ARG A 222 12.25 18.54 -26.99
CA ARG A 222 12.02 18.94 -25.61
C ARG A 222 12.01 17.73 -24.68
N ALA A 223 11.35 16.65 -25.08
CA ALA A 223 11.29 15.40 -24.32
C ALA A 223 12.69 14.83 -24.08
N ASN A 224 13.53 14.75 -25.13
CA ASN A 224 14.89 14.23 -25.01
C ASN A 224 15.81 15.13 -24.17
N ARG A 225 15.69 16.45 -24.30
CA ARG A 225 16.63 17.39 -23.66
C ARG A 225 16.27 17.75 -22.22
N LEU A 226 15.00 17.81 -21.90
CA LEU A 226 14.53 18.34 -20.61
C LEU A 226 13.76 17.29 -19.81
N ILE A 227 12.72 16.69 -20.38
CA ILE A 227 11.76 15.90 -19.60
C ILE A 227 12.34 14.52 -19.25
N TYR A 228 12.86 13.79 -20.24
CA TYR A 228 13.39 12.45 -20.00
C TYR A 228 14.58 12.41 -19.04
N PRO A 229 15.55 13.34 -19.09
CA PRO A 229 16.61 13.39 -18.08
C PRO A 229 16.07 13.52 -16.64
N HIS A 230 15.06 14.38 -16.42
CA HIS A 230 14.41 14.50 -15.10
C HIS A 230 13.68 13.24 -14.68
N ILE A 231 12.92 12.60 -15.60
CA ILE A 231 12.27 11.33 -15.33
C ILE A 231 13.31 10.27 -14.95
N LYS A 232 14.39 10.16 -15.73
CA LYS A 232 15.48 9.19 -15.51
C LYS A 232 16.17 9.42 -14.16
N GLU A 233 16.41 10.67 -13.78
CA GLU A 233 16.96 11.03 -12.48
C GLU A 233 16.00 10.66 -11.35
N ASN A 234 14.75 11.09 -11.40
CA ASN A 234 13.73 10.79 -10.41
C ASN A 234 13.55 9.28 -10.23
N GLU A 235 13.43 8.54 -11.32
CA GLU A 235 13.26 7.08 -11.29
C GLU A 235 14.53 6.35 -10.83
N SER A 236 15.73 6.87 -11.13
CA SER A 236 16.98 6.30 -10.62
C SER A 236 17.11 6.44 -9.10
N LEU A 237 16.68 7.56 -8.55
CA LEU A 237 16.62 7.78 -7.10
C LEU A 237 15.61 6.85 -6.41
N ARG A 238 14.55 6.45 -7.13
CA ARG A 238 13.52 5.53 -6.64
C ARG A 238 13.83 4.06 -6.92
N ASN A 239 14.72 3.76 -7.88
CA ASN A 239 15.15 2.39 -8.18
C ASN A 239 16.07 1.87 -7.07
N VAL A 240 15.46 1.41 -6.00
CA VAL A 240 16.18 0.64 -4.99
C VAL A 240 16.48 -0.73 -5.58
N ARG A 241 17.77 -1.07 -5.73
CA ARG A 241 18.18 -2.42 -6.11
C ARG A 241 17.53 -3.42 -5.16
N ARG A 242 16.72 -4.30 -5.71
CA ARG A 242 16.04 -5.34 -4.93
C ARG A 242 17.03 -6.46 -4.63
N GLU A 243 17.29 -6.66 -3.36
CA GLU A 243 17.93 -7.87 -2.85
C GLU A 243 16.89 -8.66 -2.05
N VAL A 244 16.72 -9.93 -2.37
CA VAL A 244 15.79 -10.80 -1.64
C VAL A 244 16.48 -11.27 -0.38
N LEU A 245 15.91 -10.92 0.77
CA LEU A 245 16.36 -11.39 2.08
C LEU A 245 15.81 -12.80 2.32
N LEU A 246 16.69 -13.79 2.43
CA LEU A 246 16.35 -15.18 2.74
C LEU A 246 16.59 -15.46 4.23
N ASN A 247 15.91 -14.70 5.09
CA ASN A 247 16.02 -14.82 6.54
C ASN A 247 14.62 -14.82 7.19
N PRO A 248 14.47 -15.19 8.47
CA PRO A 248 13.17 -15.18 9.15
C PRO A 248 12.63 -13.78 9.45
N GLY A 249 13.27 -12.74 8.98
CA GLY A 249 12.90 -11.32 9.12
C GLY A 249 14.12 -10.46 9.52
N PRO A 250 14.18 -9.20 9.02
CA PRO A 250 13.10 -8.47 8.36
C PRO A 250 12.74 -9.04 7.00
N SER A 251 11.47 -8.87 6.61
CA SER A 251 10.98 -9.27 5.29
C SER A 251 11.51 -8.36 4.19
N THR A 252 11.65 -8.88 2.96
CA THR A 252 11.89 -8.04 1.78
C THR A 252 10.61 -7.23 1.50
N THR A 253 10.71 -5.91 1.57
CA THR A 253 9.57 -5.01 1.30
C THR A 253 9.36 -4.81 -0.19
N THR A 254 8.11 -4.67 -0.61
CA THR A 254 7.72 -4.26 -1.97
C THR A 254 8.00 -2.79 -2.21
N ASP A 255 7.97 -2.35 -3.48
CA ASP A 255 8.12 -0.92 -3.80
C ASP A 255 6.94 -0.12 -3.27
N SER A 256 5.71 -0.66 -3.30
CA SER A 256 4.53 -0.01 -2.71
C SER A 256 4.72 0.31 -1.23
N VAL A 257 5.28 -0.61 -0.44
CA VAL A 257 5.60 -0.38 0.97
C VAL A 257 6.66 0.73 1.14
N LYS A 258 7.67 0.78 0.26
CA LYS A 258 8.70 1.83 0.31
C LYS A 258 8.13 3.20 -0.08
N TYR A 259 7.31 3.24 -1.13
CA TYR A 259 6.70 4.48 -1.61
C TYR A 259 5.61 5.02 -0.67
N ALA A 260 4.95 4.15 0.11
CA ALA A 260 3.99 4.58 1.13
C ALA A 260 4.59 5.52 2.20
N GLN A 261 5.93 5.62 2.27
CA GLN A 261 6.62 6.60 3.13
C GLN A 261 6.77 7.99 2.49
N ILE A 262 6.49 8.12 1.19
CA ILE A 262 6.55 9.40 0.47
C ILE A 262 5.16 10.03 0.55
N VAL A 263 4.83 10.56 1.72
CA VAL A 263 3.55 11.22 2.01
C VAL A 263 3.83 12.65 2.49
N PRO A 264 2.86 13.57 2.38
CA PRO A 264 2.97 14.87 3.03
C PRO A 264 3.24 14.73 4.53
N ASP A 265 4.01 15.66 5.09
CA ASP A 265 4.21 15.71 6.54
C ASP A 265 2.87 15.94 7.24
N ILE A 266 2.55 15.09 8.22
CA ILE A 266 1.36 15.17 9.04
C ILE A 266 1.77 15.50 10.47
N CYS A 267 1.17 16.51 11.08
CA CYS A 267 1.43 16.83 12.47
C CYS A 267 0.83 15.75 13.39
N PRO A 268 1.65 15.10 14.27
CA PRO A 268 1.16 14.03 15.14
C PRO A 268 0.18 14.51 16.23
N ARG A 269 -0.08 15.83 16.35
CA ARG A 269 -1.04 16.41 17.28
C ARG A 269 -2.37 16.80 16.62
N GLU A 270 -2.51 16.56 15.33
CA GLU A 270 -3.70 16.87 14.56
C GLU A 270 -4.62 15.65 14.47
N LEU A 271 -5.92 15.92 14.33
CA LEU A 271 -6.96 14.87 14.24
C LEU A 271 -6.72 13.91 13.06
N GLU A 272 -6.17 14.42 11.95
CA GLU A 272 -5.83 13.61 10.79
C GLU A 272 -4.85 12.47 11.15
N PHE A 273 -3.83 12.78 11.93
CA PHE A 273 -2.89 11.74 12.40
C PHE A 273 -3.53 10.83 13.43
N GLY A 274 -4.39 11.36 14.31
CA GLY A 274 -5.16 10.56 15.27
C GLY A 274 -6.05 9.52 14.58
N ASN A 275 -6.79 9.91 13.55
CA ASN A 275 -7.62 9.00 12.76
C ASN A 275 -6.78 7.91 12.05
N LEU A 276 -5.63 8.28 11.46
CA LEU A 276 -4.71 7.31 10.87
C LEU A 276 -4.20 6.30 11.90
N MET A 277 -3.84 6.75 13.09
CA MET A 277 -3.37 5.88 14.17
C MET A 277 -4.46 4.93 14.66
N GLU A 278 -5.71 5.40 14.77
CA GLU A 278 -6.87 4.58 15.12
C GLU A 278 -7.13 3.50 14.06
N ASP A 279 -7.16 3.86 12.78
CA ASP A 279 -7.36 2.93 11.67
C ASP A 279 -6.28 1.83 11.66
N VAL A 280 -5.01 2.21 11.85
CA VAL A 280 -3.89 1.27 11.91
C VAL A 280 -3.99 0.37 13.15
N ALA A 281 -4.32 0.92 14.33
CA ALA A 281 -4.48 0.15 15.56
C ALA A 281 -5.61 -0.88 15.44
N ASN A 282 -6.75 -0.47 14.88
CA ASN A 282 -7.89 -1.36 14.63
C ASN A 282 -7.52 -2.47 13.65
N GLY A 283 -6.91 -2.13 12.50
CA GLY A 283 -6.47 -3.11 11.52
C GLY A 283 -5.45 -4.12 12.09
N LEU A 284 -4.49 -3.66 12.90
CA LEU A 284 -3.55 -4.56 13.59
C LEU A 284 -4.26 -5.45 14.62
N THR A 285 -5.27 -4.95 15.31
CA THR A 285 -6.04 -5.75 16.27
C THR A 285 -6.86 -6.83 15.57
N GLU A 286 -7.54 -6.50 14.48
CA GLU A 286 -8.43 -7.41 13.72
C GLU A 286 -7.72 -8.62 13.13
N VAL A 287 -6.40 -8.55 12.93
CA VAL A 287 -5.61 -9.71 12.46
C VAL A 287 -5.64 -10.87 13.47
N VAL A 288 -5.73 -10.59 14.79
CA VAL A 288 -5.56 -11.59 15.85
C VAL A 288 -6.65 -11.56 16.93
N ALA A 289 -7.54 -10.55 16.94
CA ALA A 289 -8.55 -10.36 17.98
C ALA A 289 -9.74 -9.50 17.51
N ASP A 290 -10.80 -9.42 18.31
CA ASP A 290 -11.92 -8.48 18.12
C ASP A 290 -11.61 -7.14 18.81
N THR A 291 -11.79 -6.04 18.09
CA THR A 291 -11.56 -4.66 18.58
C THR A 291 -12.47 -4.26 19.75
N LYS A 292 -13.56 -5.00 20.00
CA LYS A 292 -14.41 -4.79 21.18
C LYS A 292 -13.71 -5.13 22.51
N ASP A 293 -12.85 -6.14 22.48
CA ASP A 293 -12.19 -6.68 23.66
C ASP A 293 -10.71 -6.35 23.72
N TYR A 294 -10.10 -6.02 22.57
CA TYR A 294 -8.67 -5.76 22.44
C TYR A 294 -8.40 -4.43 21.74
N THR A 295 -7.23 -3.87 22.03
CA THR A 295 -6.69 -2.68 21.38
C THR A 295 -5.21 -2.84 21.12
N THR A 296 -4.66 -2.18 20.11
CA THR A 296 -3.23 -2.20 19.79
C THR A 296 -2.55 -0.91 20.22
N VAL A 297 -1.49 -1.02 20.99
CA VAL A 297 -0.62 0.10 21.40
C VAL A 297 0.67 0.03 20.61
N MET A 298 0.98 1.09 19.87
CA MET A 298 2.13 1.19 18.96
C MET A 298 3.24 2.06 19.52
N PHE A 299 4.48 1.71 19.18
CA PHE A 299 5.70 2.44 19.54
C PHE A 299 6.63 2.58 18.36
N GLY A 300 7.32 3.70 18.26
CA GLY A 300 8.44 3.87 17.35
C GLY A 300 9.67 3.06 17.81
N CYS A 301 9.63 1.73 17.68
CA CYS A 301 10.67 0.84 18.17
C CYS A 301 10.77 -0.47 17.37
N SER A 302 11.69 -1.35 17.74
CA SER A 302 11.79 -2.72 17.23
C SER A 302 10.84 -3.68 17.96
N GLY A 303 10.71 -4.94 17.49
CA GLY A 303 10.02 -6.00 18.22
C GLY A 303 10.55 -6.20 19.65
N THR A 304 11.88 -6.08 19.84
CA THR A 304 12.47 -6.10 21.18
C THR A 304 11.98 -4.95 22.07
N GLY A 305 11.77 -3.75 21.49
CA GLY A 305 11.16 -2.64 22.24
C GLY A 305 9.71 -2.91 22.63
N ALA A 306 8.94 -3.60 21.77
CA ALA A 306 7.58 -4.03 22.11
C ALA A 306 7.59 -5.09 23.23
N ASP A 307 8.52 -6.07 23.19
CA ASP A 307 8.71 -7.03 24.30
C ASP A 307 9.06 -6.33 25.61
N GLU A 308 9.93 -5.33 25.53
CA GLU A 308 10.32 -4.52 26.70
C GLU A 308 9.13 -3.74 27.26
N ALA A 309 8.32 -3.12 26.39
CA ALA A 309 7.06 -2.44 26.78
C ALA A 309 6.10 -3.43 27.48
N MET A 310 5.89 -4.61 26.90
CA MET A 310 5.01 -5.64 27.43
C MET A 310 5.49 -6.15 28.80
N VAL A 311 6.75 -6.62 28.89
CA VAL A 311 7.28 -7.20 30.13
C VAL A 311 7.32 -6.18 31.25
N SER A 312 7.77 -4.95 30.98
CA SER A 312 7.90 -3.90 32.00
C SER A 312 6.55 -3.35 32.49
N SER A 313 5.50 -3.38 31.64
CA SER A 313 4.19 -2.84 31.99
C SER A 313 3.22 -3.89 32.55
N CYS A 314 3.29 -5.16 32.11
CA CYS A 314 2.24 -6.14 32.40
C CYS A 314 2.45 -6.95 33.67
N VAL A 315 3.58 -6.79 34.37
CA VAL A 315 3.79 -7.40 35.68
C VAL A 315 3.38 -6.41 36.78
N PRO A 316 2.44 -6.76 37.70
CA PRO A 316 2.04 -5.86 38.79
C PRO A 316 3.24 -5.42 39.64
N PRO A 317 3.14 -4.30 40.39
CA PRO A 317 4.25 -3.77 41.19
C PRO A 317 4.89 -4.77 42.16
N ASN A 318 4.08 -5.60 42.80
CA ASN A 318 4.52 -6.66 43.70
C ASN A 318 4.29 -8.05 43.12
N GLY A 319 4.17 -8.13 41.80
CA GLY A 319 3.92 -9.36 41.09
C GLY A 319 5.20 -10.15 40.83
N LYS A 320 5.04 -11.47 40.60
CA LYS A 320 6.10 -12.36 40.17
C LYS A 320 5.83 -12.92 38.78
N LEU A 321 6.84 -12.90 37.93
CA LEU A 321 6.77 -13.38 36.55
C LEU A 321 7.31 -14.82 36.47
N LEU A 322 6.61 -15.68 35.71
CA LEU A 322 7.17 -16.96 35.25
C LEU A 322 7.48 -16.82 33.75
N VAL A 323 8.73 -17.01 33.36
CA VAL A 323 9.19 -16.95 31.97
C VAL A 323 9.56 -18.32 31.45
N VAL A 324 9.10 -18.72 30.28
CA VAL A 324 9.59 -19.91 29.58
C VAL A 324 10.82 -19.54 28.75
N ASP A 325 11.94 -20.23 28.99
CA ASP A 325 13.18 -20.12 28.21
C ASP A 325 13.46 -21.45 27.51
N ASN A 326 13.11 -21.50 26.22
CA ASN A 326 13.41 -22.61 25.31
C ASN A 326 14.10 -22.15 24.02
N GLY A 327 14.70 -20.94 24.05
CA GLY A 327 15.46 -20.37 22.96
C GLY A 327 15.87 -18.92 23.23
N SER A 328 16.49 -18.30 22.24
CA SER A 328 17.08 -16.96 22.42
C SER A 328 16.06 -15.87 22.73
N TYR A 329 14.81 -16.00 22.24
CA TYR A 329 13.76 -15.01 22.49
C TYR A 329 13.12 -15.20 23.87
N GLY A 330 12.93 -16.46 24.31
CA GLY A 330 12.54 -16.73 25.69
C GLY A 330 13.58 -16.21 26.71
N ALA A 331 14.87 -16.45 26.46
CA ALA A 331 15.96 -15.89 27.26
C ALA A 331 15.97 -14.36 27.27
N ARG A 332 15.56 -13.72 26.16
CA ARG A 332 15.44 -12.25 26.06
C ARG A 332 14.34 -11.70 26.97
N LEU A 333 13.16 -12.33 26.99
CA LEU A 333 12.08 -11.93 27.92
C LEU A 333 12.56 -11.99 29.38
N ALA A 334 13.29 -13.05 29.76
CA ALA A 334 13.89 -13.16 31.09
C ALA A 334 14.90 -12.03 31.32
N LYS A 335 15.76 -11.73 30.34
CA LYS A 335 16.76 -10.65 30.49
C LYS A 335 16.13 -9.25 30.62
N ILE A 336 15.04 -8.99 29.93
CA ILE A 336 14.27 -7.74 30.09
C ILE A 336 13.75 -7.65 31.53
N ALA A 337 13.13 -8.72 32.05
CA ALA A 337 12.62 -8.74 33.41
C ALA A 337 13.72 -8.51 34.45
N GLU A 338 14.92 -9.09 34.24
CA GLU A 338 16.10 -8.86 35.08
C GLU A 338 16.53 -7.38 35.09
N VAL A 339 16.58 -6.73 33.90
CA VAL A 339 16.99 -5.33 33.78
C VAL A 339 16.01 -4.40 34.52
N TYR A 340 14.72 -4.70 34.50
CA TYR A 340 13.70 -3.93 35.22
C TYR A 340 13.51 -4.37 36.67
N HIS A 341 14.38 -5.25 37.17
CA HIS A 341 14.33 -5.77 38.57
C HIS A 341 12.97 -6.38 38.94
N ILE A 342 12.32 -7.04 37.96
CA ILE A 342 11.06 -7.75 38.17
C ILE A 342 11.36 -9.09 38.82
N ASP A 343 10.66 -9.42 39.93
CA ASP A 343 10.76 -10.74 40.57
C ASP A 343 10.26 -11.80 39.58
N MET A 344 11.13 -12.78 39.31
CA MET A 344 10.82 -13.82 38.32
C MET A 344 11.47 -15.16 38.64
N ASP A 345 10.83 -16.20 38.08
CA ASP A 345 11.46 -17.52 37.91
C ASP A 345 11.48 -17.86 36.42
N VAL A 346 12.51 -18.57 36.00
CA VAL A 346 12.68 -19.04 34.62
C VAL A 346 12.44 -20.54 34.56
N PHE A 347 11.45 -20.96 33.78
CA PHE A 347 11.28 -22.35 33.40
C PHE A 347 12.17 -22.65 32.19
N LYS A 348 13.30 -23.28 32.41
CA LYS A 348 14.19 -23.69 31.34
C LYS A 348 13.71 -24.99 30.69
N SER A 349 13.55 -24.97 29.38
CA SER A 349 13.18 -26.12 28.56
C SER A 349 14.20 -26.39 27.47
N SER A 350 14.14 -27.56 26.87
CA SER A 350 15.00 -27.91 25.73
C SER A 350 14.77 -26.98 24.57
N THR A 351 15.81 -26.66 23.81
CA THR A 351 15.74 -25.94 22.55
C THR A 351 15.39 -26.83 21.36
N TYR A 352 15.28 -28.13 21.52
CA TYR A 352 15.08 -29.15 20.48
C TYR A 352 13.89 -30.08 20.76
N GLU A 353 13.30 -30.01 21.93
CA GLU A 353 12.19 -30.85 22.33
C GLU A 353 11.01 -30.01 22.80
N PRO A 354 9.76 -30.49 22.64
CA PRO A 354 8.60 -29.85 23.21
C PRO A 354 8.71 -29.60 24.71
N ILE A 355 8.01 -28.56 25.18
CA ILE A 355 7.97 -28.24 26.61
C ILE A 355 7.33 -29.38 27.39
N ASP A 356 7.95 -29.77 28.51
CA ASP A 356 7.34 -30.68 29.48
C ASP A 356 6.19 -29.95 30.22
N LEU A 357 4.96 -30.18 29.70
CA LEU A 357 3.75 -29.54 30.22
C LEU A 357 3.47 -29.92 31.69
N VAL A 358 3.83 -31.16 32.12
CA VAL A 358 3.63 -31.62 33.50
C VAL A 358 4.56 -30.89 34.47
N ALA A 359 5.81 -30.75 34.08
CA ALA A 359 6.80 -30.00 34.86
C ALA A 359 6.45 -28.50 34.92
N LEU A 360 6.00 -27.95 33.82
CA LEU A 360 5.57 -26.53 33.74
C LEU A 360 4.35 -26.29 34.64
N GLU A 361 3.30 -27.13 34.57
CA GLU A 361 2.11 -27.00 35.40
C GLU A 361 2.44 -27.13 36.90
N LYS A 362 3.35 -28.06 37.26
CA LYS A 362 3.81 -28.19 38.63
C LYS A 362 4.54 -26.94 39.12
N GLN A 363 5.31 -26.27 38.28
CA GLN A 363 5.95 -25.00 38.64
C GLN A 363 4.92 -23.90 38.81
N MET A 364 3.94 -23.78 37.90
CA MET A 364 2.83 -22.82 38.00
C MET A 364 2.04 -22.99 39.30
N GLN A 365 1.78 -24.25 39.70
CA GLN A 365 1.03 -24.59 40.90
C GLN A 365 1.77 -24.22 42.19
N ASN A 366 3.09 -24.40 42.23
CA ASN A 366 3.92 -24.19 43.42
C ASN A 366 4.40 -22.74 43.56
N GLY A 367 4.42 -21.96 42.50
CA GLY A 367 4.83 -20.57 42.51
C GLY A 367 3.67 -19.63 42.78
N LYS A 368 3.95 -18.42 43.26
CA LYS A 368 2.95 -17.35 43.44
C LYS A 368 3.08 -16.34 42.29
N TYR A 369 2.91 -16.82 41.05
CA TYR A 369 3.08 -16.01 39.88
C TYR A 369 1.79 -15.19 39.60
N THR A 370 1.97 -13.95 39.18
CA THR A 370 0.91 -13.05 38.72
C THR A 370 0.87 -12.95 37.22
N THR A 371 2.00 -13.21 36.57
CA THR A 371 2.15 -13.06 35.13
C THR A 371 2.96 -14.24 34.57
N PHE A 372 2.59 -14.70 33.39
CA PHE A 372 3.26 -15.77 32.65
C PHE A 372 3.70 -15.25 31.28
N ALA A 373 4.97 -15.46 30.92
CA ALA A 373 5.57 -15.02 29.66
C ALA A 373 6.11 -16.19 28.84
N ILE A 374 5.80 -16.20 27.55
CA ILE A 374 6.25 -17.21 26.60
C ILE A 374 6.39 -16.64 25.19
N VAL A 375 7.29 -17.19 24.38
CA VAL A 375 7.38 -16.98 22.94
C VAL A 375 6.49 -18.00 22.23
N TYR A 376 5.70 -17.61 21.27
CA TYR A 376 4.86 -18.55 20.50
C TYR A 376 5.70 -19.39 19.55
N HIS A 377 6.44 -18.72 18.66
CA HIS A 377 7.31 -19.37 17.68
C HIS A 377 8.75 -18.94 17.96
N GLU A 378 9.52 -19.81 18.59
CA GLU A 378 10.94 -19.56 18.86
C GLU A 378 11.75 -19.69 17.56
N THR A 379 12.01 -18.55 16.93
CA THR A 379 12.60 -18.48 15.58
C THR A 379 13.98 -19.11 15.49
N THR A 380 14.76 -19.07 16.59
CA THR A 380 16.13 -19.60 16.61
C THR A 380 16.19 -21.12 16.58
N THR A 381 15.11 -21.79 16.98
CA THR A 381 15.03 -23.25 17.02
C THR A 381 13.97 -23.82 16.08
N GLY A 382 13.01 -22.99 15.65
CA GLY A 382 11.84 -23.39 14.85
C GLY A 382 10.76 -24.07 15.69
N LEU A 383 10.84 -24.05 17.02
CA LEU A 383 9.82 -24.63 17.89
C LEU A 383 8.58 -23.74 17.97
N LEU A 384 7.43 -24.36 17.72
CA LEU A 384 6.12 -23.76 17.95
C LEU A 384 5.59 -24.25 19.31
N ASN A 385 5.41 -23.35 20.26
CA ASN A 385 4.92 -23.69 21.59
C ASN A 385 3.40 -23.85 21.59
N PRO A 386 2.82 -24.87 22.25
CA PRO A 386 1.40 -25.16 22.25
C PRO A 386 0.62 -24.19 23.17
N LEU A 387 0.42 -22.94 22.70
CA LEU A 387 -0.23 -21.89 23.50
C LEU A 387 -1.68 -22.22 23.83
N GLU A 388 -2.37 -23.00 22.99
CA GLU A 388 -3.74 -23.51 23.20
C GLU A 388 -3.86 -24.39 24.45
N ILE A 389 -2.75 -24.90 24.95
CA ILE A 389 -2.67 -25.68 26.21
C ILE A 389 -2.09 -24.83 27.32
N ILE A 390 -0.99 -24.13 27.05
CA ILE A 390 -0.18 -23.46 28.07
C ILE A 390 -0.88 -22.19 28.60
N CYS A 391 -1.47 -21.37 27.74
CA CYS A 391 -2.11 -20.13 28.22
C CYS A 391 -3.38 -20.40 29.04
N PRO A 392 -4.29 -21.32 28.66
CA PRO A 392 -5.38 -21.73 29.55
C PRO A 392 -4.88 -22.32 30.89
N MET A 393 -3.77 -23.07 30.85
CA MET A 393 -3.14 -23.56 32.07
C MET A 393 -2.69 -22.42 33.00
N ALA A 394 -2.01 -21.41 32.46
CA ALA A 394 -1.62 -20.22 33.23
C ALA A 394 -2.84 -19.47 33.80
N LYS A 395 -3.90 -19.33 33.01
CA LYS A 395 -5.19 -18.71 33.45
C LYS A 395 -5.85 -19.46 34.59
N LYS A 396 -5.79 -20.80 34.59
CA LYS A 396 -6.29 -21.64 35.70
C LYS A 396 -5.67 -21.26 37.06
N TYR A 397 -4.43 -20.78 37.04
CA TYR A 397 -3.71 -20.31 38.24
C TYR A 397 -3.77 -18.79 38.44
N GLY A 398 -4.64 -18.08 37.70
CA GLY A 398 -4.92 -16.64 37.86
C GLY A 398 -3.85 -15.71 37.29
N MET A 399 -2.98 -16.21 36.39
CA MET A 399 -1.91 -15.39 35.81
C MET A 399 -2.41 -14.57 34.63
N THR A 400 -1.91 -13.37 34.48
CA THR A 400 -1.94 -12.62 33.21
C THR A 400 -0.98 -13.25 32.21
N THR A 401 -1.43 -13.49 30.98
CA THR A 401 -0.63 -14.13 29.93
C THR A 401 -0.06 -13.09 28.96
N ILE A 402 1.26 -13.07 28.82
CA ILE A 402 1.97 -12.19 27.90
C ILE A 402 2.79 -13.04 26.92
N CYS A 403 2.64 -12.80 25.61
CA CYS A 403 3.22 -13.65 24.57
C CYS A 403 3.98 -12.83 23.52
N ASP A 404 5.23 -13.23 23.23
CA ASP A 404 5.90 -12.80 22.01
C ASP A 404 5.37 -13.64 20.82
N ILE A 405 4.64 -12.99 19.91
CA ILE A 405 4.12 -13.60 18.69
C ILE A 405 4.76 -12.96 17.43
N VAL A 406 5.89 -12.28 17.58
CA VAL A 406 6.57 -11.53 16.51
C VAL A 406 6.78 -12.36 15.25
N SER A 407 7.18 -13.62 15.41
CA SER A 407 7.43 -14.53 14.26
C SER A 407 6.20 -15.33 13.82
N ALA A 408 5.02 -15.08 14.38
CA ALA A 408 3.79 -15.80 14.07
C ALA A 408 2.66 -14.87 13.60
N TYR A 409 2.63 -13.64 14.08
CA TYR A 409 1.61 -12.64 13.76
C TYR A 409 1.50 -12.39 12.25
N GLY A 410 0.30 -12.54 11.68
CA GLY A 410 0.04 -12.39 10.25
C GLY A 410 0.55 -13.55 9.36
N GLY A 411 1.36 -14.45 9.92
CA GLY A 411 1.86 -15.64 9.22
C GLY A 411 1.16 -16.94 9.62
N MET A 412 0.43 -16.92 10.74
CA MET A 412 -0.34 -18.04 11.26
C MET A 412 -1.73 -17.57 11.72
N PRO A 413 -2.74 -18.43 11.66
CA PRO A 413 -4.03 -18.14 12.26
C PRO A 413 -3.88 -18.03 13.79
N ILE A 414 -4.16 -16.87 14.35
CA ILE A 414 -4.09 -16.59 15.78
C ILE A 414 -5.38 -15.89 16.20
N ASN A 415 -6.01 -16.39 17.29
CA ASN A 415 -7.09 -15.72 17.97
C ASN A 415 -6.73 -15.59 19.46
N LEU A 416 -6.40 -14.37 19.89
CA LEU A 416 -5.92 -14.12 21.26
C LEU A 416 -6.97 -14.47 22.32
N ALA A 417 -8.26 -14.29 22.03
CA ALA A 417 -9.33 -14.62 22.97
C ALA A 417 -9.44 -16.14 23.17
N GLU A 418 -9.42 -16.93 22.09
CA GLU A 418 -9.46 -18.40 22.13
C GLU A 418 -8.24 -18.98 22.83
N LEU A 419 -7.05 -18.42 22.54
CA LEU A 419 -5.79 -18.82 23.17
C LEU A 419 -5.65 -18.30 24.61
N GLN A 420 -6.58 -17.45 25.08
CA GLN A 420 -6.53 -16.81 26.38
C GLN A 420 -5.26 -16.00 26.65
N ILE A 421 -4.82 -15.26 25.62
CA ILE A 421 -3.68 -14.35 25.70
C ILE A 421 -4.18 -12.94 26.01
N ASP A 422 -3.58 -12.29 27.02
CA ASP A 422 -3.97 -10.94 27.38
C ASP A 422 -3.14 -9.87 26.68
N PHE A 423 -1.87 -10.12 26.45
CA PHE A 423 -0.97 -9.20 25.74
C PHE A 423 -0.10 -9.97 24.75
N ALA A 424 0.01 -9.46 23.54
CA ALA A 424 0.81 -10.09 22.51
C ALA A 424 1.65 -9.06 21.75
N THR A 425 2.96 -9.30 21.62
CA THR A 425 3.86 -8.38 20.90
C THR A 425 4.07 -8.78 19.46
N SER A 426 4.19 -7.77 18.57
CA SER A 426 4.68 -7.97 17.23
C SER A 426 5.38 -6.70 16.68
N THR A 427 5.74 -6.72 15.39
CA THR A 427 6.47 -5.64 14.72
C THR A 427 6.15 -5.61 13.23
N SER A 428 6.22 -4.42 12.63
CA SER A 428 5.87 -4.18 11.23
C SER A 428 6.71 -4.95 10.20
N ASN A 429 7.96 -5.30 10.52
CA ASN A 429 8.94 -5.83 9.56
C ASN A 429 9.05 -7.36 9.48
N LYS A 430 8.08 -8.09 10.06
CA LYS A 430 7.99 -9.55 9.97
C LYS A 430 6.94 -9.94 8.90
N HIS A 431 5.99 -10.79 9.19
CA HIS A 431 5.00 -11.26 8.21
C HIS A 431 4.07 -10.18 7.66
N ILE A 432 3.91 -9.06 8.35
CA ILE A 432 3.23 -7.87 7.82
C ILE A 432 3.91 -7.35 6.55
N GLY A 433 5.23 -7.57 6.40
CA GLY A 433 6.00 -7.11 5.24
C GLY A 433 6.23 -5.60 5.19
N GLY A 434 6.00 -4.89 6.30
CA GLY A 434 6.22 -3.45 6.42
C GLY A 434 7.69 -3.08 6.67
N MET A 435 7.98 -1.78 6.67
CA MET A 435 9.29 -1.26 7.05
C MET A 435 9.54 -1.45 8.56
N ALA A 436 10.81 -1.66 8.92
CA ALA A 436 11.21 -1.71 10.32
C ALA A 436 11.04 -0.33 10.99
N GLY A 437 10.65 -0.32 12.26
CA GLY A 437 10.57 0.89 13.06
C GLY A 437 9.30 1.01 13.91
N VAL A 438 8.30 0.15 13.68
CA VAL A 438 7.09 0.10 14.51
C VAL A 438 7.01 -1.25 15.21
N GLY A 439 7.12 -1.23 16.54
CA GLY A 439 6.78 -2.34 17.42
C GLY A 439 5.42 -2.06 18.08
N PHE A 440 4.66 -3.10 18.37
CA PHE A 440 3.35 -2.93 18.96
C PHE A 440 2.96 -4.08 19.89
N VAL A 441 2.00 -3.79 20.76
CA VAL A 441 1.41 -4.76 21.68
C VAL A 441 -0.10 -4.77 21.47
N VAL A 442 -0.67 -5.92 21.13
CA VAL A 442 -2.12 -6.13 21.14
C VAL A 442 -2.52 -6.49 22.57
N CYS A 443 -3.35 -5.67 23.17
CA CYS A 443 -3.69 -5.69 24.58
C CYS A 443 -5.17 -6.04 24.79
N ARG A 444 -5.48 -6.98 25.70
CA ARG A 444 -6.84 -7.09 26.19
C ARG A 444 -7.18 -5.82 26.98
N THR A 445 -8.14 -5.05 26.50
CA THR A 445 -8.46 -3.72 27.02
C THR A 445 -8.73 -3.73 28.52
N SER A 446 -9.48 -4.74 29.01
CA SER A 446 -9.78 -4.88 30.44
C SER A 446 -8.56 -5.12 31.32
N GLU A 447 -7.52 -5.79 30.80
CA GLU A 447 -6.25 -6.02 31.52
C GLU A 447 -5.34 -4.79 31.44
N LEU A 448 -5.32 -4.09 30.31
CA LEU A 448 -4.59 -2.84 30.13
C LEU A 448 -5.06 -1.76 31.09
N LEU A 449 -6.37 -1.61 31.26
CA LEU A 449 -6.98 -0.61 32.16
C LEU A 449 -6.63 -0.83 33.63
N LYS A 450 -6.26 -2.04 34.06
CA LYS A 450 -5.78 -2.31 35.42
C LYS A 450 -4.46 -1.62 35.75
N GLN A 451 -3.69 -1.26 34.72
CA GLN A 451 -2.36 -0.64 34.89
C GLN A 451 -2.42 0.85 35.24
N LYS A 452 -3.61 1.47 35.21
CA LYS A 452 -3.85 2.90 35.40
C LYS A 452 -3.10 3.51 36.60
N ASP A 453 -3.13 2.81 37.71
CA ASP A 453 -2.57 3.32 38.99
C ASP A 453 -1.25 2.63 39.36
N TRP A 454 -0.64 1.87 38.43
CA TRP A 454 0.61 1.21 38.70
C TRP A 454 1.79 2.18 38.57
N PRO A 455 2.80 2.10 39.43
CA PRO A 455 4.00 2.89 39.27
C PRO A 455 4.72 2.50 37.97
N MET A 456 5.08 3.51 37.17
CA MET A 456 5.78 3.32 35.91
C MET A 456 7.21 2.81 36.17
N ARG A 457 7.61 1.71 35.48
CA ARG A 457 8.98 1.22 35.45
C ARG A 457 9.84 1.89 34.37
N ASN A 458 9.19 2.47 33.37
CA ASN A 458 9.81 3.25 32.30
C ASN A 458 8.89 4.38 31.88
N TYR A 459 9.40 5.34 31.15
CA TYR A 459 8.63 6.49 30.69
C TYR A 459 8.07 6.28 29.28
N TYR A 460 8.95 5.95 28.31
CA TYR A 460 8.58 5.89 26.88
C TYR A 460 7.81 4.62 26.52
N LEU A 461 8.14 3.48 27.11
CA LEU A 461 7.57 2.17 26.77
C LEU A 461 6.41 1.76 27.72
N ASN A 462 5.82 2.68 28.45
CA ASN A 462 4.67 2.39 29.32
C ASN A 462 3.40 2.19 28.48
N LEU A 463 2.82 0.97 28.53
CA LEU A 463 1.66 0.61 27.71
C LEU A 463 0.42 1.46 28.03
N TYR A 464 0.12 1.65 29.32
CA TYR A 464 -1.09 2.38 29.71
C TYR A 464 -0.96 3.87 29.37
N ASP A 465 0.19 4.47 29.64
CA ASP A 465 0.44 5.88 29.34
C ASP A 465 0.40 6.13 27.82
N GLN A 466 1.06 5.27 27.03
CA GLN A 466 1.00 5.36 25.57
C GLN A 466 -0.43 5.18 25.01
N TYR A 467 -1.22 4.26 25.59
CA TYR A 467 -2.62 4.08 25.22
C TYR A 467 -3.46 5.35 25.45
N GLN A 468 -3.18 6.11 26.50
CA GLN A 468 -3.89 7.37 26.80
C GLN A 468 -3.65 8.46 25.76
N TYR A 469 -2.54 8.41 25.02
CA TYR A 469 -2.25 9.34 23.93
C TYR A 469 -3.00 8.99 22.63
N PHE A 470 -3.59 7.80 22.54
CA PHE A 470 -4.42 7.41 21.39
C PHE A 470 -5.92 7.68 21.59
N LEU A 471 -6.34 8.01 22.80
CA LEU A 471 -7.71 8.39 23.14
C LEU A 471 -7.93 9.90 22.95
#